data_c988558a4401447e3b7b2e4413057db4
#
_entry.id   c988558a4401447e3b7b2e4413057db4
#
_cell.length_a   1.000
_cell.length_b   1.000
_cell.length_c   1.000
_cell.angle_alpha   90.00
_cell.angle_beta   90.00
_cell.angle_gamma   90.00
#
_symmetry.space_group_name_H-M   'P 1'
#
loop_
_entity.id
_entity.type
_entity.pdbx_description
1 polymer ?
#
loop_
_entity_poly.entity_id
_entity_poly.type
_entity_poly.pdbx_seq_one_letter_code
_entity_poly.pdbx_strand_id
1 'polypeptide(L)'
;MIRYIKIGLCGLYNIWFYTLAATGIIISLPLFFIFCFKEEWYPQFYWVARNIWAKLILFGMGLIPKIEFSEPLLKGKNYMLTANHKSMIDVMLMLQISKNPIVFVGKKELVELPVFGFFYKRVCILVDRENPESRKAVYGHAQRRLNQGLSLCIFAEGLVTAPEIKLAPFKNGVFRFSIHCQIPIVPMSFYDCERRYPYHFSYNHYVGGPGLLRAKVHNHIDTKGLKEKDMENLKQKVYDFMLADLEPRL
;
A
#
# COMPACT_ATOMS: atom_id res chain seq x y z
N MET A 1 9.05 33.65 -14.05
CA MET A 1 9.89 32.68 -14.79
C MET A 1 10.19 31.42 -13.98
N ILE A 2 10.82 31.46 -12.82
CA ILE A 2 11.17 30.28 -11.98
C ILE A 2 9.94 29.42 -11.62
N ARG A 3 8.78 30.00 -11.31
CA ARG A 3 7.54 29.26 -11.01
C ARG A 3 7.06 28.38 -12.17
N TYR A 4 7.07 28.91 -13.39
CA TYR A 4 6.63 28.14 -14.58
C TYR A 4 7.60 27.01 -14.91
N ILE A 5 8.92 27.23 -14.71
CA ILE A 5 9.92 26.16 -14.88
C ILE A 5 9.65 25.03 -13.88
N LYS A 6 9.40 25.34 -12.61
CA LYS A 6 9.09 24.34 -11.59
C LYS A 6 7.82 23.56 -11.92
N ILE A 7 6.76 24.21 -12.37
CA ILE A 7 5.52 23.58 -12.82
C ILE A 7 5.79 22.64 -13.98
N GLY A 8 6.56 23.09 -14.98
CA GLY A 8 6.95 22.25 -16.13
C GLY A 8 7.74 21.01 -15.72
N LEU A 9 8.73 21.16 -14.84
CA LEU A 9 9.52 20.04 -14.31
C LEU A 9 8.66 19.03 -13.53
N CYS A 10 7.70 19.53 -12.76
CA CYS A 10 6.78 18.66 -12.03
C CYS A 10 5.85 17.89 -12.98
N GLY A 11 5.36 18.55 -14.03
CA GLY A 11 4.58 17.89 -15.09
C GLY A 11 5.37 16.79 -15.79
N LEU A 12 6.63 17.08 -16.16
CA LEU A 12 7.53 16.09 -16.75
C LEU A 12 7.81 14.91 -15.80
N TYR A 13 8.00 15.19 -14.51
CA TYR A 13 8.22 14.15 -13.49
C TYR A 13 6.98 13.26 -13.32
N ASN A 14 5.80 13.85 -13.44
CA ASN A 14 4.54 13.11 -13.40
C ASN A 14 4.36 12.23 -14.66
N ILE A 15 4.59 12.77 -15.86
CA ILE A 15 4.59 11.99 -17.11
C ILE A 15 5.61 10.85 -17.03
N TRP A 16 6.80 11.12 -16.49
CA TRP A 16 7.85 10.13 -16.30
C TRP A 16 7.42 8.98 -15.39
N PHE A 17 6.71 9.28 -14.30
CA PHE A 17 6.12 8.24 -13.43
C PHE A 17 5.20 7.30 -14.21
N TYR A 18 4.23 7.84 -14.95
CA TYR A 18 3.31 7.00 -15.74
C TYR A 18 4.01 6.25 -16.86
N THR A 19 5.05 6.84 -17.46
CA THR A 19 5.90 6.16 -18.44
C THR A 19 6.60 4.96 -17.82
N LEU A 20 7.21 5.11 -16.66
CA LEU A 20 7.86 4.00 -15.95
C LEU A 20 6.84 2.94 -15.51
N ALA A 21 5.68 3.36 -15.01
CA ALA A 21 4.62 2.44 -14.59
C ALA A 21 4.11 1.59 -15.77
N ALA A 22 3.85 2.22 -16.92
CA ALA A 22 3.43 1.55 -18.14
C ALA A 22 4.54 0.64 -18.71
N THR A 23 5.77 1.14 -18.81
CA THR A 23 6.93 0.36 -19.28
C THR A 23 7.16 -0.86 -18.39
N GLY A 24 7.08 -0.69 -17.07
CA GLY A 24 7.22 -1.78 -16.12
C GLY A 24 6.12 -2.85 -16.27
N ILE A 25 4.87 -2.44 -16.55
CA ILE A 25 3.78 -3.37 -16.87
C ILE A 25 4.09 -4.09 -18.18
N ILE A 26 4.48 -3.37 -19.25
CA ILE A 26 4.76 -3.95 -20.57
C ILE A 26 5.89 -4.98 -20.48
N ILE A 27 7.00 -4.65 -19.82
CA ILE A 27 8.13 -5.56 -19.62
C ILE A 27 7.72 -6.80 -18.81
N SER A 28 6.89 -6.61 -17.77
CA SER A 28 6.44 -7.68 -16.89
C SER A 28 5.23 -8.45 -17.47
N LEU A 29 4.63 -7.97 -18.55
CA LEU A 29 3.36 -8.49 -19.09
C LEU A 29 3.35 -10.01 -19.32
N PRO A 30 4.36 -10.62 -19.95
CA PRO A 30 4.38 -12.07 -20.16
C PRO A 30 4.35 -12.86 -18.83
N LEU A 31 5.14 -12.41 -17.85
CA LEU A 31 5.22 -13.04 -16.53
C LEU A 31 3.94 -12.80 -15.72
N PHE A 32 3.41 -11.58 -15.73
CA PHE A 32 2.13 -11.26 -15.09
C PHE A 32 1.00 -12.08 -15.70
N PHE A 33 0.98 -12.21 -17.01
CA PHE A 33 -0.04 -13.01 -17.70
C PHE A 33 0.03 -14.47 -17.29
N ILE A 34 1.21 -15.07 -17.24
CA ILE A 34 1.39 -16.46 -16.80
C ILE A 34 0.97 -16.63 -15.34
N PHE A 35 1.50 -15.79 -14.43
CA PHE A 35 1.34 -15.99 -12.99
C PHE A 35 0.02 -15.51 -12.41
N CYS A 36 -0.82 -14.79 -13.16
CA CYS A 36 -2.13 -14.36 -12.67
C CYS A 36 -3.27 -15.38 -12.86
N PHE A 37 -3.05 -16.49 -13.59
CA PHE A 37 -4.11 -17.46 -13.86
C PHE A 37 -4.35 -18.45 -12.74
N LYS A 38 -3.31 -18.81 -11.96
CA LYS A 38 -3.42 -19.73 -10.84
C LYS A 38 -3.08 -19.01 -9.53
N GLU A 39 -3.94 -19.18 -8.53
CA GLU A 39 -3.70 -18.57 -7.22
C GLU A 39 -2.42 -19.08 -6.55
N GLU A 40 -2.03 -20.32 -6.81
CA GLU A 40 -0.79 -20.93 -6.29
C GLU A 40 0.47 -20.23 -6.82
N TRP A 41 0.37 -19.59 -7.98
CA TRP A 41 1.47 -18.83 -8.60
C TRP A 41 1.53 -17.37 -8.13
N TYR A 42 0.68 -16.99 -7.18
CA TYR A 42 0.68 -15.63 -6.62
C TYR A 42 2.04 -15.20 -6.05
N PRO A 43 2.82 -16.06 -5.36
CA PRO A 43 4.16 -15.69 -4.89
C PRO A 43 5.10 -15.27 -6.03
N GLN A 44 5.02 -15.91 -7.20
CA GLN A 44 5.81 -15.54 -8.39
C GLN A 44 5.31 -14.22 -9.00
N PHE A 45 3.99 -14.03 -9.10
CA PHE A 45 3.41 -12.75 -9.49
C PHE A 45 3.88 -11.62 -8.57
N TYR A 46 3.82 -11.84 -7.26
CA TYR A 46 4.29 -10.88 -6.26
C TYR A 46 5.79 -10.59 -6.42
N TRP A 47 6.61 -11.61 -6.69
CA TRP A 47 8.04 -11.44 -6.91
C TRP A 47 8.32 -10.52 -8.11
N VAL A 48 7.60 -10.70 -9.22
CA VAL A 48 7.71 -9.84 -10.42
C VAL A 48 7.28 -8.40 -10.08
N ALA A 49 6.12 -8.24 -9.43
CA ALA A 49 5.61 -6.93 -9.03
C ALA A 49 6.60 -6.18 -8.10
N ARG A 50 7.20 -6.91 -7.16
CA ARG A 50 8.16 -6.36 -6.20
C ARG A 50 9.52 -6.04 -6.81
N ASN A 51 10.08 -6.98 -7.58
CA ASN A 51 11.50 -6.93 -7.99
C ASN A 51 11.71 -6.31 -9.38
N ILE A 52 10.71 -6.33 -10.23
CA ILE A 52 10.76 -5.72 -11.56
C ILE A 52 9.96 -4.43 -11.57
N TRP A 53 8.63 -4.51 -11.45
CA TRP A 53 7.75 -3.37 -11.62
C TRP A 53 7.98 -2.25 -10.59
N ALA A 54 7.92 -2.56 -9.30
CA ALA A 54 8.06 -1.55 -8.25
C ALA A 54 9.49 -0.97 -8.20
N LYS A 55 10.53 -1.80 -8.40
CA LYS A 55 11.92 -1.29 -8.44
C LYS A 55 12.17 -0.41 -9.64
N LEU A 56 11.66 -0.79 -10.82
CA LEU A 56 11.80 0.05 -12.01
C LEU A 56 11.21 1.44 -11.78
N ILE A 57 10.02 1.53 -11.18
CA ILE A 57 9.38 2.80 -10.87
C ILE A 57 10.22 3.57 -9.84
N LEU A 58 10.52 2.95 -8.69
CA LEU A 58 11.23 3.65 -7.61
C LEU A 58 12.59 4.16 -8.06
N PHE A 59 13.44 3.30 -8.63
CA PHE A 59 14.77 3.69 -9.05
C PHE A 59 14.75 4.58 -10.30
N GLY A 60 13.84 4.33 -11.24
CA GLY A 60 13.65 5.20 -12.40
C GLY A 60 13.18 6.62 -12.04
N MET A 61 12.46 6.77 -10.93
CA MET A 61 12.10 8.06 -10.33
C MET A 61 13.22 8.65 -9.47
N GLY A 62 14.35 7.97 -9.30
CA GLY A 62 15.43 8.37 -8.40
C GLY A 62 15.06 8.26 -6.91
N LEU A 63 14.13 7.36 -6.57
CA LEU A 63 13.62 7.17 -5.21
C LEU A 63 14.31 5.97 -4.55
N ILE A 64 14.95 6.22 -3.40
CA ILE A 64 15.76 5.21 -2.70
C ILE A 64 15.07 4.85 -1.39
N PRO A 65 14.46 3.64 -1.27
CA PRO A 65 13.86 3.20 -0.03
C PRO A 65 14.88 3.07 1.11
N LYS A 66 14.59 3.69 2.25
CA LYS A 66 15.31 3.53 3.52
C LYS A 66 14.32 3.08 4.58
N ILE A 67 14.32 1.78 4.87
CA ILE A 67 13.32 1.13 5.72
C ILE A 67 13.96 0.76 7.04
N GLU A 68 13.39 1.27 8.14
CA GLU A 68 13.73 0.91 9.50
C GLU A 68 12.71 -0.11 10.03
N PHE A 69 13.17 -1.16 10.66
CA PHE A 69 12.33 -2.18 11.28
C PHE A 69 12.51 -2.14 12.80
N SER A 70 11.45 -1.84 13.56
CA SER A 70 11.44 -2.02 15.00
C SER A 70 11.35 -3.50 15.37
N GLU A 71 10.62 -4.27 14.55
CA GLU A 71 10.50 -5.71 14.65
C GLU A 71 10.48 -6.31 13.22
N PRO A 72 11.27 -7.38 12.94
CA PRO A 72 11.35 -7.98 11.62
C PRO A 72 10.09 -8.77 11.27
N LEU A 73 9.69 -8.72 9.99
CA LEU A 73 8.66 -9.59 9.46
C LEU A 73 9.21 -11.02 9.30
N LEU A 74 8.65 -11.96 10.05
CA LEU A 74 9.09 -13.36 10.02
C LEU A 74 8.58 -14.05 8.74
N LYS A 75 9.47 -14.83 8.12
CA LYS A 75 9.11 -15.62 6.93
C LYS A 75 8.02 -16.64 7.29
N GLY A 76 6.99 -16.72 6.44
CA GLY A 76 5.88 -17.68 6.60
C GLY A 76 4.85 -17.29 7.67
N LYS A 77 5.00 -16.16 8.34
CA LYS A 77 3.99 -15.62 9.26
C LYS A 77 3.07 -14.65 8.52
N ASN A 78 1.78 -14.76 8.78
CA ASN A 78 0.77 -13.88 8.20
C ASN A 78 0.61 -12.62 9.03
N TYR A 79 0.42 -11.49 8.35
CA TYR A 79 0.28 -10.17 8.96
C TYR A 79 -0.85 -9.37 8.28
N MET A 80 -1.43 -8.46 9.02
CA MET A 80 -2.19 -7.34 8.48
C MET A 80 -1.28 -6.12 8.43
N LEU A 81 -0.85 -5.73 7.22
CA LEU A 81 0.02 -4.58 6.99
C LEU A 81 -0.83 -3.33 6.75
N THR A 82 -0.50 -2.24 7.40
CA THR A 82 -1.16 -0.95 7.20
C THR A 82 -0.19 0.21 7.30
N ALA A 83 -0.40 1.24 6.49
CA ALA A 83 0.41 2.45 6.49
C ALA A 83 -0.48 3.68 6.23
N ASN A 84 0.05 4.88 6.47
CA ASN A 84 -0.53 6.11 5.96
C ASN A 84 -0.48 6.14 4.43
N HIS A 85 -1.47 6.79 3.79
CA HIS A 85 -1.63 6.75 2.33
C HIS A 85 -1.72 8.16 1.73
N LYS A 86 -0.61 8.62 1.18
CA LYS A 86 -0.43 9.99 0.68
C LYS A 86 -0.01 10.06 -0.78
N SER A 87 0.37 8.92 -1.37
CA SER A 87 0.99 8.88 -2.68
C SER A 87 0.71 7.58 -3.42
N MET A 88 0.79 7.64 -4.74
CA MET A 88 0.78 6.43 -5.58
C MET A 88 1.99 5.52 -5.30
N ILE A 89 3.14 6.10 -4.92
CA ILE A 89 4.36 5.34 -4.64
C ILE A 89 4.31 4.58 -3.30
N ASP A 90 3.30 4.81 -2.45
CA ASP A 90 3.11 4.04 -1.21
C ASP A 90 2.96 2.54 -1.49
N VAL A 91 2.28 2.19 -2.59
CA VAL A 91 2.12 0.79 -3.01
C VAL A 91 3.47 0.18 -3.38
N MET A 92 4.32 0.91 -4.13
CA MET A 92 5.66 0.45 -4.51
C MET A 92 6.57 0.30 -3.29
N LEU A 93 6.48 1.24 -2.34
CA LEU A 93 7.25 1.18 -1.10
C LEU A 93 6.78 0.00 -0.23
N MET A 94 5.47 -0.24 -0.10
CA MET A 94 4.90 -1.40 0.59
C MET A 94 5.43 -2.71 0.01
N LEU A 95 5.49 -2.83 -1.33
CA LEU A 95 6.07 -3.99 -2.00
C LEU A 95 7.56 -4.18 -1.65
N GLN A 96 8.33 -3.11 -1.43
CA GLN A 96 9.74 -3.23 -1.04
C GLN A 96 9.93 -3.68 0.41
N ILE A 97 9.00 -3.34 1.32
CA ILE A 97 9.08 -3.67 2.74
C ILE A 97 8.94 -5.17 2.95
N SER A 98 7.91 -5.79 2.41
CA SER A 98 7.65 -7.21 2.67
C SER A 98 8.32 -8.12 1.64
N LYS A 99 9.15 -9.05 2.14
CA LYS A 99 9.66 -10.18 1.32
C LYS A 99 8.63 -11.31 1.24
N ASN A 100 7.75 -11.44 2.24
CA ASN A 100 6.61 -12.35 2.19
C ASN A 100 5.55 -11.78 1.25
N PRO A 101 4.90 -12.61 0.41
CA PRO A 101 3.85 -12.13 -0.46
C PRO A 101 2.69 -11.51 0.32
N ILE A 102 2.23 -10.34 -0.14
CA ILE A 102 1.11 -9.62 0.44
C ILE A 102 0.02 -9.42 -0.61
N VAL A 103 -1.23 -9.52 -0.21
CA VAL A 103 -2.40 -9.25 -1.04
C VAL A 103 -3.02 -7.93 -0.62
N PHE A 104 -3.18 -7.02 -1.56
CA PHE A 104 -3.86 -5.76 -1.31
C PHE A 104 -5.38 -5.94 -1.33
N VAL A 105 -6.04 -5.29 -0.38
CA VAL A 105 -7.50 -5.11 -0.40
C VAL A 105 -7.77 -3.72 -0.97
N GLY A 106 -8.44 -3.67 -2.10
CA GLY A 106 -8.60 -2.42 -2.83
C GLY A 106 -10.00 -2.22 -3.40
N LYS A 107 -10.20 -1.04 -3.98
CA LYS A 107 -11.48 -0.62 -4.55
C LYS A 107 -11.83 -1.39 -5.81
N LYS A 108 -13.10 -1.81 -5.95
CA LYS A 108 -13.63 -2.51 -7.12
C LYS A 108 -13.51 -1.68 -8.41
N GLU A 109 -13.67 -0.37 -8.31
CA GLU A 109 -13.68 0.55 -9.45
C GLU A 109 -12.34 0.56 -10.23
N LEU A 110 -11.22 0.20 -9.58
CA LEU A 110 -9.92 0.11 -10.24
C LEU A 110 -9.84 -1.04 -11.27
N VAL A 111 -10.82 -1.93 -11.29
CA VAL A 111 -10.94 -2.99 -12.32
C VAL A 111 -11.21 -2.43 -13.70
N GLU A 112 -11.79 -1.23 -13.79
CA GLU A 112 -12.13 -0.57 -15.05
C GLU A 112 -10.92 0.02 -15.79
N LEU A 113 -9.77 0.13 -15.10
CA LEU A 113 -8.55 0.64 -15.71
C LEU A 113 -8.00 -0.33 -16.76
N PRO A 114 -7.76 0.13 -18.01
CA PRO A 114 -7.23 -0.72 -19.08
C PRO A 114 -5.93 -1.42 -18.68
N VAL A 115 -5.76 -2.68 -19.08
CA VAL A 115 -4.62 -3.55 -18.77
C VAL A 115 -4.45 -3.80 -17.27
N PHE A 116 -4.33 -2.74 -16.44
CA PHE A 116 -4.16 -2.85 -15.00
C PHE A 116 -5.33 -3.60 -14.35
N GLY A 117 -6.56 -3.28 -14.69
CA GLY A 117 -7.76 -3.92 -14.13
C GLY A 117 -7.83 -5.42 -14.41
N PHE A 118 -7.27 -5.87 -15.55
CA PHE A 118 -7.20 -7.30 -15.87
C PHE A 118 -6.39 -8.09 -14.82
N PHE A 119 -5.24 -7.55 -14.38
CA PHE A 119 -4.42 -8.16 -13.34
C PHE A 119 -5.01 -7.90 -11.96
N TYR A 120 -5.40 -6.64 -11.70
CA TYR A 120 -5.89 -6.19 -10.40
C TYR A 120 -7.04 -7.05 -9.86
N LYS A 121 -8.02 -7.39 -10.69
CA LYS A 121 -9.15 -8.26 -10.30
C LYS A 121 -8.76 -9.69 -9.95
N ARG A 122 -7.57 -10.15 -10.37
CA ARG A 122 -7.08 -11.52 -10.11
C ARG A 122 -6.16 -11.60 -8.89
N VAL A 123 -5.45 -10.52 -8.62
CA VAL A 123 -4.39 -10.50 -7.62
C VAL A 123 -4.76 -9.76 -6.34
N CYS A 124 -5.74 -8.86 -6.39
CA CYS A 124 -6.23 -8.12 -5.23
C CYS A 124 -7.55 -8.69 -4.72
N ILE A 125 -7.84 -8.44 -3.46
CA ILE A 125 -9.15 -8.66 -2.88
C ILE A 125 -9.97 -7.40 -3.12
N LEU A 126 -11.02 -7.51 -3.94
CA LEU A 126 -11.85 -6.38 -4.31
C LEU A 126 -12.94 -6.15 -3.28
N VAL A 127 -13.15 -4.89 -2.95
CA VAL A 127 -14.20 -4.44 -2.04
C VAL A 127 -15.07 -3.39 -2.72
N ASP A 128 -16.36 -3.70 -2.84
CA ASP A 128 -17.40 -2.70 -3.08
C ASP A 128 -17.86 -2.20 -1.70
N ARG A 129 -17.48 -0.96 -1.37
CA ARG A 129 -17.69 -0.41 -0.02
C ARG A 129 -19.14 -0.03 0.25
N GLU A 130 -19.93 0.16 -0.79
CA GLU A 130 -21.34 0.50 -0.71
C GLU A 130 -22.22 -0.74 -0.57
N ASN A 131 -21.74 -1.90 -1.03
CA ASN A 131 -22.46 -3.16 -0.98
C ASN A 131 -22.13 -3.98 0.29
N PRO A 132 -23.09 -4.22 1.21
CA PRO A 132 -22.88 -5.00 2.43
C PRO A 132 -22.47 -6.46 2.16
N GLU A 133 -23.02 -7.09 1.10
CA GLU A 133 -22.70 -8.47 0.74
C GLU A 133 -21.27 -8.59 0.24
N SER A 134 -20.83 -7.65 -0.61
CA SER A 134 -19.44 -7.56 -1.05
C SER A 134 -18.50 -7.43 0.14
N ARG A 135 -18.82 -6.56 1.11
CA ARG A 135 -18.03 -6.41 2.34
C ARG A 135 -17.95 -7.71 3.14
N LYS A 136 -19.02 -8.51 3.17
CA LYS A 136 -19.02 -9.82 3.83
C LYS A 136 -18.21 -10.87 3.07
N ALA A 137 -18.33 -10.92 1.75
CA ALA A 137 -17.60 -11.86 0.91
C ALA A 137 -16.08 -11.68 0.99
N VAL A 138 -15.60 -10.45 1.23
CA VAL A 138 -14.16 -10.13 1.37
C VAL A 138 -13.51 -10.95 2.49
N TYR A 139 -14.24 -11.28 3.58
CA TYR A 139 -13.68 -12.11 4.67
C TYR A 139 -13.30 -13.51 4.21
N GLY A 140 -14.16 -14.17 3.43
CA GLY A 140 -13.86 -15.48 2.86
C GLY A 140 -12.67 -15.45 1.92
N HIS A 141 -12.57 -14.40 1.09
CA HIS A 141 -11.41 -14.19 0.21
C HIS A 141 -10.12 -13.96 1.01
N ALA A 142 -10.18 -13.13 2.05
CA ALA A 142 -9.04 -12.85 2.92
C ALA A 142 -8.55 -14.11 3.64
N GLN A 143 -9.49 -14.89 4.24
CA GLN A 143 -9.14 -16.12 4.92
C GLN A 143 -8.49 -17.14 3.98
N ARG A 144 -9.00 -17.28 2.74
CA ARG A 144 -8.39 -18.14 1.73
C ARG A 144 -6.95 -17.74 1.43
N ARG A 145 -6.68 -16.43 1.25
CA ARG A 145 -5.33 -15.92 1.00
C ARG A 145 -4.38 -16.12 2.20
N LEU A 146 -4.90 -15.94 3.41
CA LEU A 146 -4.14 -16.23 4.63
C LEU A 146 -3.78 -17.72 4.74
N ASN A 147 -4.70 -18.62 4.40
CA ASN A 147 -4.43 -20.06 4.40
C ASN A 147 -3.38 -20.48 3.35
N GLN A 148 -3.16 -19.66 2.32
CA GLN A 148 -2.07 -19.81 1.35
C GLN A 148 -0.73 -19.24 1.86
N GLY A 149 -0.66 -18.79 3.11
CA GLY A 149 0.55 -18.20 3.70
C GLY A 149 0.82 -16.74 3.29
N LEU A 150 -0.18 -16.06 2.73
CA LEU A 150 -0.06 -14.67 2.27
C LEU A 150 -0.48 -13.71 3.38
N SER A 151 0.15 -12.54 3.45
CA SER A 151 -0.26 -11.45 4.32
C SER A 151 -1.26 -10.53 3.60
N LEU A 152 -2.01 -9.75 4.36
CA LEU A 152 -2.95 -8.77 3.82
C LEU A 152 -2.40 -7.34 3.96
N CYS A 153 -2.71 -6.47 3.03
CA CYS A 153 -2.39 -5.05 3.10
C CYS A 153 -3.64 -4.20 2.86
N ILE A 154 -3.95 -3.34 3.82
CA ILE A 154 -5.05 -2.38 3.75
C ILE A 154 -4.54 -1.04 4.27
N PHE A 155 -4.62 0.02 3.46
CA PHE A 155 -4.42 1.37 3.95
C PHE A 155 -5.63 1.79 4.79
N ALA A 156 -5.44 1.95 6.09
CA ALA A 156 -6.53 2.12 7.06
C ALA A 156 -7.35 3.39 6.84
N GLU A 157 -6.78 4.43 6.26
CA GLU A 157 -7.46 5.68 5.88
C GLU A 157 -8.53 5.44 4.80
N GLY A 158 -8.33 4.43 3.97
CA GLY A 158 -9.27 4.01 2.94
C GLY A 158 -9.34 4.90 1.70
N LEU A 159 -8.55 5.96 1.64
CA LEU A 159 -8.37 6.87 0.50
C LEU A 159 -7.00 7.53 0.60
N VAL A 160 -6.54 8.13 -0.49
CA VAL A 160 -5.38 9.03 -0.43
C VAL A 160 -5.87 10.38 0.07
N THR A 161 -5.32 10.82 1.19
CA THR A 161 -5.79 12.03 1.89
C THR A 161 -5.24 13.30 1.29
N ALA A 162 -5.95 14.42 1.50
CA ALA A 162 -5.49 15.75 1.12
C ALA A 162 -4.19 16.12 1.87
N PRO A 163 -3.34 16.98 1.29
CA PRO A 163 -2.04 17.33 1.89
C PRO A 163 -2.13 17.90 3.30
N GLU A 164 -3.19 18.64 3.59
CA GLU A 164 -3.41 19.32 4.88
C GLU A 164 -3.73 18.33 6.02
N ILE A 165 -4.24 17.16 5.68
CA ILE A 165 -4.61 16.11 6.64
C ILE A 165 -3.41 15.19 6.84
N LYS A 166 -2.78 15.26 7.98
CA LYS A 166 -1.60 14.46 8.30
C LYS A 166 -1.87 12.96 8.29
N LEU A 167 -2.92 12.55 8.96
CA LEU A 167 -3.44 11.19 9.02
C LEU A 167 -4.96 11.27 9.14
N ALA A 168 -5.70 10.69 8.18
CA ALA A 168 -7.15 10.66 8.25
C ALA A 168 -7.66 9.61 9.25
N PRO A 169 -8.87 9.77 9.77
CA PRO A 169 -9.47 8.78 10.66
C PRO A 169 -9.52 7.39 10.01
N PHE A 170 -9.10 6.39 10.76
CA PHE A 170 -9.04 5.03 10.26
C PHE A 170 -10.43 4.40 10.08
N LYS A 171 -10.59 3.67 8.98
CA LYS A 171 -11.75 2.81 8.73
C LYS A 171 -11.60 1.48 9.49
N ASN A 172 -12.72 0.86 9.81
CA ASN A 172 -12.75 -0.35 10.63
C ASN A 172 -12.19 -1.61 9.94
N GLY A 173 -11.97 -1.57 8.62
CA GLY A 173 -11.59 -2.74 7.82
C GLY A 173 -10.35 -3.48 8.34
N VAL A 174 -9.24 -2.77 8.53
CA VAL A 174 -7.98 -3.33 9.04
C VAL A 174 -8.20 -4.09 10.34
N PHE A 175 -8.85 -3.44 11.31
CA PHE A 175 -9.02 -3.92 12.69
C PHE A 175 -9.99 -5.09 12.74
N ARG A 176 -11.12 -4.98 12.04
CA ARG A 176 -12.11 -6.06 11.95
C ARG A 176 -11.54 -7.31 11.30
N PHE A 177 -10.78 -7.18 10.20
CA PHE A 177 -10.10 -8.31 9.57
C PHE A 177 -9.06 -8.94 10.48
N SER A 178 -8.23 -8.13 11.13
CA SER A 178 -7.18 -8.62 12.03
C SER A 178 -7.76 -9.40 13.21
N ILE A 179 -8.82 -8.87 13.82
CA ILE A 179 -9.53 -9.53 14.93
C ILE A 179 -10.22 -10.81 14.43
N HIS A 180 -10.92 -10.75 13.29
CA HIS A 180 -11.62 -11.92 12.76
C HIS A 180 -10.66 -13.07 12.40
N CYS A 181 -9.54 -12.75 11.77
CA CYS A 181 -8.54 -13.72 11.34
C CYS A 181 -7.46 -14.00 12.41
N GLN A 182 -7.51 -13.32 13.56
CA GLN A 182 -6.53 -13.44 14.66
C GLN A 182 -5.08 -13.28 14.18
N ILE A 183 -4.82 -12.32 13.28
CA ILE A 183 -3.50 -12.02 12.72
C ILE A 183 -2.97 -10.68 13.24
N PRO A 184 -1.68 -10.57 13.58
CA PRO A 184 -1.12 -9.33 14.11
C PRO A 184 -1.16 -8.21 13.09
N ILE A 185 -1.42 -6.98 13.56
CA ILE A 185 -1.33 -5.76 12.77
C ILE A 185 0.12 -5.27 12.80
N VAL A 186 0.63 -4.87 11.64
CA VAL A 186 1.92 -4.21 11.49
C VAL A 186 1.70 -2.79 10.99
N PRO A 187 1.67 -1.80 11.88
CA PRO A 187 1.61 -0.39 11.50
C PRO A 187 2.92 0.05 10.86
N MET A 188 2.82 0.94 9.88
CA MET A 188 3.98 1.50 9.18
C MET A 188 3.79 3.00 8.96
N SER A 189 4.86 3.76 9.16
CA SER A 189 4.88 5.20 8.87
C SER A 189 5.72 5.45 7.63
N PHE A 190 5.12 6.07 6.61
CA PHE A 190 5.75 6.52 5.38
C PHE A 190 5.96 8.03 5.47
N TYR A 191 7.22 8.48 5.56
CA TYR A 191 7.52 9.89 5.89
C TYR A 191 7.67 10.78 4.66
N ASP A 192 8.15 10.24 3.54
CA ASP A 192 8.59 11.05 2.40
C ASP A 192 7.74 10.87 1.14
N CYS A 193 6.82 9.90 1.09
CA CYS A 193 6.11 9.56 -0.14
C CYS A 193 5.34 10.75 -0.73
N GLU A 194 4.59 11.48 0.10
CA GLU A 194 3.88 12.69 -0.31
C GLU A 194 4.84 13.77 -0.84
N ARG A 195 5.93 14.02 -0.12
CA ARG A 195 6.92 15.03 -0.50
C ARG A 195 7.64 14.66 -1.80
N ARG A 196 7.82 13.36 -2.09
CA ARG A 196 8.52 12.88 -3.28
C ARG A 196 7.64 12.77 -4.50
N TYR A 197 6.41 12.31 -4.31
CA TYR A 197 5.43 12.18 -5.37
C TYR A 197 4.02 12.33 -4.80
N PRO A 198 3.50 13.57 -4.69
CA PRO A 198 2.17 13.84 -4.15
C PRO A 198 1.08 13.25 -5.05
N TYR A 199 0.03 12.69 -4.47
CA TYR A 199 -1.15 12.24 -5.21
C TYR A 199 -1.93 13.43 -5.76
N HIS A 200 -2.14 14.46 -4.92
CA HIS A 200 -2.81 15.68 -5.31
C HIS A 200 -1.78 16.68 -5.86
N PHE A 201 -1.79 16.80 -7.17
CA PHE A 201 -0.91 17.74 -7.85
C PHE A 201 -1.41 19.19 -7.67
N SER A 202 -0.63 20.03 -7.02
CA SER A 202 -0.93 21.45 -6.88
C SER A 202 0.08 22.29 -7.67
N TYR A 203 -0.42 23.06 -8.63
CA TYR A 203 0.43 24.01 -9.38
C TYR A 203 0.99 25.13 -8.52
N ASN A 204 0.45 25.36 -7.33
CA ASN A 204 0.88 26.42 -6.42
C ASN A 204 2.02 26.00 -5.50
N HIS A 205 2.12 24.69 -5.20
CA HIS A 205 3.15 24.13 -4.33
C HIS A 205 3.88 23.03 -5.11
N TYR A 206 5.07 23.38 -5.62
CA TYR A 206 5.94 22.38 -6.21
C TYR A 206 6.42 21.45 -5.09
N VAL A 207 5.93 20.23 -5.11
CA VAL A 207 6.38 19.14 -4.25
C VAL A 207 6.64 17.95 -5.17
N GLY A 208 7.77 17.31 -5.02
CA GLY A 208 8.16 16.16 -5.80
C GLY A 208 9.63 16.16 -6.17
N GLY A 209 10.11 15.03 -6.61
CA GLY A 209 11.49 14.85 -7.05
C GLY A 209 12.20 13.68 -6.39
N PRO A 210 13.40 13.33 -6.92
CA PRO A 210 14.19 12.21 -6.45
C PRO A 210 14.65 12.35 -5.00
N GLY A 211 15.04 11.24 -4.37
CA GLY A 211 15.64 11.22 -3.05
C GLY A 211 15.20 10.05 -2.17
N LEU A 212 15.48 10.12 -0.87
CA LEU A 212 15.16 9.06 0.08
C LEU A 212 13.65 8.92 0.29
N LEU A 213 13.19 7.68 0.37
CA LEU A 213 11.88 7.27 0.85
C LEU A 213 12.06 6.57 2.20
N ARG A 214 11.94 7.34 3.28
CA ARG A 214 12.04 6.78 4.63
C ARG A 214 10.71 6.17 5.03
N ALA A 215 10.80 4.97 5.59
CA ALA A 215 9.67 4.28 6.20
C ALA A 215 10.10 3.60 7.48
N LYS A 216 9.18 3.50 8.43
CA LYS A 216 9.36 2.73 9.66
C LYS A 216 8.29 1.65 9.77
N VAL A 217 8.74 0.43 9.96
CA VAL A 217 7.90 -0.73 10.30
C VAL A 217 7.94 -0.85 11.82
N HIS A 218 6.79 -0.65 12.45
CA HIS A 218 6.67 -0.65 13.91
C HIS A 218 6.53 -2.06 14.48
N ASN A 219 6.57 -2.16 15.81
CA ASN A 219 6.30 -3.40 16.51
C ASN A 219 4.93 -3.96 16.16
N HIS A 220 4.85 -5.27 16.09
CA HIS A 220 3.60 -5.94 15.77
C HIS A 220 2.60 -5.81 16.92
N ILE A 221 1.35 -5.56 16.60
CA ILE A 221 0.26 -5.48 17.57
C ILE A 221 -0.54 -6.76 17.47
N ASP A 222 -0.45 -7.60 18.51
CA ASP A 222 -1.16 -8.87 18.56
C ASP A 222 -2.67 -8.64 18.69
N THR A 223 -3.42 -9.47 17.97
CA THR A 223 -4.89 -9.48 18.00
C THR A 223 -5.46 -10.79 18.53
N LYS A 224 -4.58 -11.70 18.97
CA LYS A 224 -4.99 -13.01 19.51
C LYS A 224 -5.88 -12.84 20.74
N GLY A 225 -7.05 -13.44 20.70
CA GLY A 225 -8.03 -13.37 21.79
C GLY A 225 -8.90 -12.10 21.80
N LEU A 226 -8.58 -11.09 20.96
CA LEU A 226 -9.44 -9.91 20.82
C LEU A 226 -10.74 -10.27 20.13
N LYS A 227 -11.81 -9.55 20.51
CA LYS A 227 -13.19 -9.69 19.99
C LYS A 227 -13.63 -8.38 19.35
N GLU A 228 -14.74 -8.41 18.65
CA GLU A 228 -15.26 -7.22 17.95
C GLU A 228 -15.47 -6.00 18.88
N LYS A 229 -15.83 -6.22 20.15
CA LYS A 229 -15.93 -5.16 21.16
C LYS A 229 -14.62 -4.40 21.43
N ASP A 230 -13.49 -5.03 21.16
CA ASP A 230 -12.15 -4.46 21.39
C ASP A 230 -11.65 -3.65 20.18
N MET A 231 -12.39 -3.70 19.07
CA MET A 231 -11.97 -3.13 17.78
C MET A 231 -11.74 -1.62 17.84
N GLU A 232 -12.64 -0.88 18.48
CA GLU A 232 -12.55 0.59 18.51
C GLU A 232 -11.35 1.05 19.33
N ASN A 233 -11.10 0.39 20.46
CA ASN A 233 -9.92 0.67 21.30
C ASN A 233 -8.62 0.32 20.56
N LEU A 234 -8.57 -0.82 19.86
CA LEU A 234 -7.43 -1.21 19.03
C LEU A 234 -7.17 -0.19 17.92
N LYS A 235 -8.22 0.25 17.23
CA LYS A 235 -8.15 1.26 16.17
C LYS A 235 -7.60 2.58 16.68
N GLN A 236 -8.14 3.08 17.79
CA GLN A 236 -7.69 4.33 18.38
C GLN A 236 -6.22 4.24 18.81
N LYS A 237 -5.83 3.16 19.48
CA LYS A 237 -4.43 2.93 19.88
C LYS A 237 -3.47 2.97 18.70
N VAL A 238 -3.81 2.30 17.59
CA VAL A 238 -2.96 2.29 16.39
C VAL A 238 -2.91 3.67 15.74
N TYR A 239 -4.05 4.36 15.69
CA TYR A 239 -4.15 5.72 15.13
C TYR A 239 -3.27 6.70 15.90
N ASP A 240 -3.44 6.77 17.22
CA ASP A 240 -2.69 7.70 18.08
C ASP A 240 -1.18 7.45 17.99
N PHE A 241 -0.79 6.18 17.98
CA PHE A 241 0.59 5.78 17.83
C PHE A 241 1.18 6.22 16.48
N MET A 242 0.50 5.97 15.37
CA MET A 242 0.97 6.38 14.04
C MET A 242 0.96 7.91 13.89
N LEU A 243 -0.04 8.60 14.44
CA LEU A 243 -0.12 10.05 14.41
C LEU A 243 1.07 10.68 15.14
N ALA A 244 1.39 10.20 16.34
CA ALA A 244 2.53 10.67 17.12
C ALA A 244 3.88 10.43 16.41
N ASP A 245 4.04 9.28 15.72
CA ASP A 245 5.28 8.99 14.98
C ASP A 245 5.41 9.83 13.69
N LEU A 246 4.29 10.21 13.08
CA LEU A 246 4.26 11.11 11.93
C LEU A 246 4.41 12.58 12.31
N GLU A 247 4.35 12.96 13.60
CA GLU A 247 4.64 14.32 14.05
C GLU A 247 6.08 14.71 13.79
N PRO A 248 6.38 15.95 13.38
CA PRO A 248 7.75 16.34 13.12
C PRO A 248 8.58 16.03 14.36
N ARG A 249 9.55 15.17 14.22
CA ARG A 249 10.64 15.09 15.19
C ARG A 249 11.38 16.42 15.08
N LEU A 250 11.12 17.32 16.04
CA LEU A 250 11.84 18.55 16.24
C LEU A 250 13.34 18.30 16.35
#